data_645f3e5eb8a5f384a5521898ef52edd6
#
_entry.id   645f3e5eb8a5f384a5521898ef52edd6
#
_cell.length_a   1.000
_cell.length_b   1.000
_cell.length_c   1.000
_cell.angle_alpha   90.00
_cell.angle_beta   90.00
_cell.angle_gamma   90.00
#
_symmetry.space_group_name_H-M   'P 1'
#
loop_
_entity.id
_entity.type
_entity.pdbx_description
1 polymer ?
#
loop_
_entity_poly.entity_id
_entity_poly.type
_entity_poly.pdbx_seq_one_letter_code
_entity_poly.pdbx_strand_id
1 'polypeptide(L)'
;MAVDSSKALEAMKQNLLKNKDAVVIIGNDLVRDAHLFHATENNEKTYSRKQMIKDPENFWKFYLMNIAENNHNQTGNENQKALLELLNTGIVKTVIDMNYDGYIKDNISEDIQYIQLKGDRRELFCTKCGEIVSYTKEISGEKVLTHNDLNEECQCAGRLQPTVPFYGSKISKQLWNQLVESIFDVSNPENPKLKTHALILIGIDLTEDILSELVESYQAARGNNNLQHLLIAITYNSPQTIQLLNAEFGTTDEIDKSLQRLKEFLKE
;
A
#
# COMPACT_ATOMS: atom_id res chain seq x y z
N MET A 1 -34.20 13.51 -6.76
CA MET A 1 -33.77 14.92 -6.57
C MET A 1 -32.31 14.97 -6.92
N ALA A 2 -31.92 15.71 -7.97
CA ALA A 2 -30.50 15.93 -8.27
C ALA A 2 -29.91 16.73 -7.11
N VAL A 3 -29.05 16.12 -6.33
CA VAL A 3 -28.23 16.85 -5.35
C VAL A 3 -27.40 17.82 -6.16
N ASP A 4 -27.46 19.10 -5.81
CA ASP A 4 -26.62 20.13 -6.43
C ASP A 4 -25.16 19.70 -6.24
N SER A 5 -24.52 19.28 -7.33
CA SER A 5 -23.16 18.70 -7.32
C SER A 5 -22.14 19.62 -6.63
N SER A 6 -22.34 20.93 -6.72
CA SER A 6 -21.52 21.95 -6.07
C SER A 6 -21.62 21.88 -4.55
N LYS A 7 -22.83 21.72 -3.99
CA LYS A 7 -23.02 21.60 -2.55
C LYS A 7 -22.47 20.29 -1.99
N ALA A 8 -22.56 19.20 -2.74
CA ALA A 8 -22.00 17.92 -2.33
C ALA A 8 -20.45 17.97 -2.29
N LEU A 9 -19.82 18.59 -3.29
CA LEU A 9 -18.38 18.81 -3.33
C LEU A 9 -17.91 19.69 -2.16
N GLU A 10 -18.59 20.79 -1.89
CA GLU A 10 -18.24 21.66 -0.76
C GLU A 10 -18.38 20.93 0.59
N ALA A 11 -19.43 20.14 0.77
CA ALA A 11 -19.61 19.32 1.99
C ALA A 11 -18.48 18.27 2.13
N MET A 12 -18.03 17.67 1.04
CA MET A 12 -16.89 16.75 1.02
C MET A 12 -15.60 17.45 1.46
N LYS A 13 -15.31 18.63 0.90
CA LYS A 13 -14.15 19.44 1.25
C LYS A 13 -14.15 19.80 2.73
N GLN A 14 -15.28 20.31 3.23
CA GLN A 14 -15.42 20.69 4.64
C GLN A 14 -15.21 19.50 5.56
N ASN A 15 -15.70 18.31 5.18
CA ASN A 15 -15.48 17.08 5.93
C ASN A 15 -13.99 16.74 6.02
N LEU A 16 -13.26 16.71 4.89
CA LEU A 16 -11.83 16.40 4.83
C LEU A 16 -10.99 17.39 5.65
N LEU A 17 -11.24 18.68 5.49
CA LEU A 17 -10.49 19.74 6.18
C LEU A 17 -10.77 19.81 7.68
N LYS A 18 -11.98 19.46 8.10
CA LYS A 18 -12.39 19.47 9.52
C LYS A 18 -11.81 18.28 10.27
N ASN A 19 -11.94 17.07 9.73
CA ASN A 19 -11.63 15.84 10.47
C ASN A 19 -10.15 15.46 10.39
N LYS A 20 -9.52 15.64 9.23
CA LYS A 20 -8.08 15.37 9.02
C LYS A 20 -7.64 13.96 9.46
N ASP A 21 -8.49 12.98 9.24
CA ASP A 21 -8.29 11.60 9.66
C ASP A 21 -8.44 10.59 8.51
N ALA A 22 -8.30 11.07 7.27
CA ALA A 22 -8.43 10.20 6.11
C ALA A 22 -7.42 9.06 6.15
N VAL A 23 -7.88 7.88 5.75
CA VAL A 23 -7.04 6.71 5.49
C VAL A 23 -6.87 6.57 3.98
N VAL A 24 -5.63 6.50 3.52
CA VAL A 24 -5.28 6.29 2.10
C VAL A 24 -4.78 4.86 1.93
N ILE A 25 -5.35 4.12 0.97
CA ILE A 25 -4.82 2.82 0.54
C ILE A 25 -4.23 2.98 -0.86
N ILE A 26 -2.99 2.58 -1.02
CA ILE A 26 -2.21 2.73 -2.24
C ILE A 26 -2.04 1.38 -2.92
N GLY A 27 -2.50 1.25 -4.14
CA GLY A 27 -2.37 0.05 -4.96
C GLY A 27 -1.22 0.12 -5.99
N ASN A 28 -1.11 -0.94 -6.76
CA ASN A 28 0.01 -1.16 -7.69
C ASN A 28 0.05 -0.14 -8.86
N ASP A 29 -1.09 0.44 -9.26
CA ASP A 29 -1.13 1.40 -10.37
C ASP A 29 -0.41 2.73 -10.05
N LEU A 30 -0.14 3.01 -8.77
CA LEU A 30 0.68 4.16 -8.40
C LEU A 30 2.11 4.05 -8.93
N VAL A 31 2.63 2.82 -9.06
CA VAL A 31 4.03 2.50 -9.39
C VAL A 31 4.10 1.73 -10.72
N ARG A 32 3.39 2.20 -11.75
CA ARG A 32 3.21 1.49 -13.03
C ARG A 32 4.48 1.01 -13.71
N ASP A 33 5.56 1.78 -13.59
CA ASP A 33 6.82 1.48 -14.27
C ASP A 33 7.76 0.61 -13.42
N ALA A 34 7.39 0.34 -12.18
CA ALA A 34 8.14 -0.56 -11.31
C ALA A 34 7.62 -2.00 -11.47
N HIS A 35 7.83 -2.58 -12.62
CA HIS A 35 7.49 -3.97 -12.95
C HIS A 35 8.29 -5.02 -12.15
N LEU A 36 8.23 -4.91 -10.83
CA LEU A 36 9.07 -5.74 -9.96
C LEU A 36 8.70 -7.21 -9.98
N PHE A 37 7.43 -7.50 -9.98
CA PHE A 37 6.94 -8.87 -9.96
C PHE A 37 5.64 -8.97 -10.76
N HIS A 38 5.74 -8.91 -12.09
CA HIS A 38 4.62 -9.39 -12.87
C HIS A 38 4.36 -10.86 -12.51
N ALA A 39 3.13 -11.18 -12.20
CA ALA A 39 2.66 -12.54 -12.04
C ALA A 39 2.74 -13.27 -13.40
N THR A 40 3.95 -13.65 -13.81
CA THR A 40 4.15 -14.61 -14.87
C THR A 40 4.33 -15.98 -14.23
N GLU A 41 3.88 -17.03 -14.89
CA GLU A 41 4.01 -18.40 -14.38
C GLU A 41 5.47 -18.75 -14.01
N ASN A 42 6.45 -18.18 -14.71
CA ASN A 42 7.87 -18.37 -14.42
C ASN A 42 8.31 -17.63 -13.16
N ASN A 43 7.84 -16.40 -12.95
CA ASN A 43 8.19 -15.61 -11.75
C ASN A 43 7.56 -16.21 -10.50
N GLU A 44 6.33 -16.71 -10.58
CA GLU A 44 5.67 -17.41 -9.49
C GLU A 44 6.42 -18.68 -9.06
N LYS A 45 6.94 -19.43 -10.02
CA LYS A 45 7.76 -20.61 -9.73
C LYS A 45 9.10 -20.23 -9.12
N THR A 46 9.73 -19.18 -9.62
CA THR A 46 11.06 -18.73 -9.17
C THR A 46 10.99 -18.03 -7.83
N TYR A 47 10.02 -17.12 -7.63
CA TYR A 47 9.82 -16.41 -6.37
C TYR A 47 8.83 -17.16 -5.46
N SER A 48 9.26 -18.28 -4.93
CA SER A 48 8.44 -19.12 -4.05
C SER A 48 9.27 -19.66 -2.89
N ARG A 49 8.58 -19.93 -1.76
CA ARG A 49 9.22 -20.58 -0.59
C ARG A 49 9.82 -21.93 -0.97
N LYS A 50 9.16 -22.66 -1.87
CA LYS A 50 9.66 -23.95 -2.36
C LYS A 50 10.99 -23.79 -3.09
N GLN A 51 11.11 -22.80 -3.97
CA GLN A 51 12.32 -22.53 -4.72
C GLN A 51 13.45 -22.03 -3.80
N MET A 52 13.13 -21.14 -2.85
CA MET A 52 14.10 -20.66 -1.86
C MET A 52 14.74 -21.80 -1.06
N ILE A 53 13.98 -22.87 -0.78
CA ILE A 53 14.50 -24.05 -0.05
C ILE A 53 15.25 -25.00 -0.99
N LYS A 54 14.72 -25.26 -2.20
CA LYS A 54 15.24 -26.26 -3.12
C LYS A 54 16.49 -25.78 -3.86
N ASP A 55 16.52 -24.50 -4.23
CA ASP A 55 17.56 -23.90 -5.05
C ASP A 55 17.77 -22.44 -4.62
N PRO A 56 18.36 -22.24 -3.42
CA PRO A 56 18.53 -20.93 -2.84
C PRO A 56 19.40 -19.99 -3.69
N GLU A 57 20.39 -20.53 -4.42
CA GLU A 57 21.27 -19.75 -5.28
C GLU A 57 20.47 -19.05 -6.39
N ASN A 58 19.69 -19.78 -7.16
CA ASN A 58 18.87 -19.19 -8.23
C ASN A 58 17.75 -18.31 -7.68
N PHE A 59 17.19 -18.65 -6.51
CA PHE A 59 16.20 -17.80 -5.85
C PHE A 59 16.79 -16.44 -5.50
N TRP A 60 17.94 -16.40 -4.81
CA TRP A 60 18.56 -15.16 -4.39
C TRP A 60 19.06 -14.35 -5.57
N LYS A 61 19.64 -14.98 -6.57
CA LYS A 61 20.03 -14.32 -7.82
C LYS A 61 18.86 -13.60 -8.47
N PHE A 62 17.71 -14.29 -8.60
CA PHE A 62 16.49 -13.70 -9.13
C PHE A 62 16.03 -12.51 -8.28
N TYR A 63 15.96 -12.67 -6.95
CA TYR A 63 15.51 -11.62 -6.03
C TYR A 63 16.41 -10.39 -6.09
N LEU A 64 17.73 -10.60 -6.05
CA LEU A 64 18.71 -9.52 -6.05
C LEU A 64 18.76 -8.76 -7.37
N MET A 65 18.65 -9.44 -8.50
CA MET A 65 18.56 -8.79 -9.82
C MET A 65 17.34 -7.85 -9.89
N ASN A 66 16.19 -8.30 -9.39
CA ASN A 66 14.98 -7.47 -9.38
C ASN A 66 15.06 -6.30 -8.39
N ILE A 67 15.76 -6.46 -7.27
CA ILE A 67 16.05 -5.35 -6.34
C ILE A 67 17.08 -4.39 -6.95
N ALA A 68 18.19 -4.92 -7.46
CA ALA A 68 19.28 -4.10 -7.99
C ALA A 68 18.87 -3.29 -9.23
N GLU A 69 18.15 -3.90 -10.17
CA GLU A 69 17.65 -3.22 -11.38
C GLU A 69 16.73 -2.03 -11.05
N ASN A 70 16.00 -2.10 -9.95
CA ASN A 70 15.03 -1.06 -9.57
C ASN A 70 15.54 -0.04 -8.55
N ASN A 71 16.76 -0.19 -8.02
CA ASN A 71 17.39 0.82 -7.17
C ASN A 71 17.67 2.16 -7.90
N HIS A 72 17.56 2.18 -9.23
CA HIS A 72 17.74 3.40 -10.02
C HIS A 72 16.56 4.39 -9.92
N ASN A 73 15.40 3.98 -9.40
CA ASN A 73 14.22 4.85 -9.24
C ASN A 73 14.11 5.50 -7.85
N GLN A 74 15.21 5.96 -7.27
CA GLN A 74 15.19 6.74 -6.02
C GLN A 74 14.46 8.09 -6.14
N THR A 75 14.15 8.53 -7.35
CA THR A 75 13.51 9.84 -7.59
C THR A 75 11.99 9.81 -7.55
N GLY A 76 11.38 8.63 -7.44
CA GLY A 76 9.93 8.44 -7.55
C GLY A 76 9.35 8.85 -8.91
N ASN A 77 8.22 8.30 -9.26
CA ASN A 77 7.47 8.72 -10.45
C ASN A 77 6.54 9.91 -10.13
N GLU A 78 5.90 10.48 -11.15
CA GLU A 78 5.01 11.63 -11.00
C GLU A 78 3.78 11.33 -10.12
N ASN A 79 3.23 10.12 -10.18
CA ASN A 79 2.13 9.69 -9.32
C ASN A 79 2.53 9.69 -7.83
N GLN A 80 3.72 9.15 -7.52
CA GLN A 80 4.24 9.10 -6.16
C GLN A 80 4.54 10.51 -5.62
N LYS A 81 5.09 11.40 -6.43
CA LYS A 81 5.33 12.79 -6.06
C LYS A 81 4.01 13.54 -5.80
N ALA A 82 3.03 13.38 -6.69
CA ALA A 82 1.71 13.98 -6.52
C ALA A 82 1.01 13.47 -5.25
N LEU A 83 1.17 12.18 -4.93
CA LEU A 83 0.67 11.62 -3.69
C LEU A 83 1.34 12.25 -2.46
N LEU A 84 2.66 12.37 -2.43
CA LEU A 84 3.36 13.02 -1.31
C LEU A 84 2.90 14.48 -1.12
N GLU A 85 2.63 15.19 -2.20
CA GLU A 85 2.06 16.54 -2.12
C GLU A 85 0.65 16.55 -1.51
N LEU A 86 -0.20 15.55 -1.80
CA LEU A 86 -1.50 15.39 -1.16
C LEU A 86 -1.34 15.05 0.33
N LEU A 87 -0.45 14.13 0.67
CA LEU A 87 -0.19 13.75 2.07
C LEU A 87 0.25 14.96 2.92
N ASN A 88 1.05 15.86 2.34
CA ASN A 88 1.50 17.09 2.99
C ASN A 88 0.38 18.13 3.22
N THR A 89 -0.84 17.93 2.74
CA THR A 89 -2.00 18.80 3.08
C THR A 89 -2.49 18.62 4.52
N GLY A 90 -2.06 17.55 5.19
CA GLY A 90 -2.42 17.23 6.57
C GLY A 90 -3.83 16.69 6.75
N ILE A 91 -4.52 16.28 5.66
CA ILE A 91 -5.84 15.63 5.75
C ILE A 91 -5.75 14.13 6.02
N VAL A 92 -4.58 13.53 5.74
CA VAL A 92 -4.34 12.08 5.84
C VAL A 92 -3.70 11.74 7.18
N LYS A 93 -4.27 10.78 7.89
CA LYS A 93 -3.76 10.28 9.16
C LYS A 93 -3.02 8.95 9.01
N THR A 94 -3.46 8.11 8.08
CA THR A 94 -2.88 6.79 7.87
C THR A 94 -2.72 6.50 6.39
N VAL A 95 -1.57 5.95 6.03
CA VAL A 95 -1.28 5.41 4.70
C VAL A 95 -1.07 3.91 4.80
N ILE A 96 -1.81 3.15 3.99
CA ILE A 96 -1.70 1.71 3.84
C ILE A 96 -1.12 1.46 2.46
N ASP A 97 0.10 0.96 2.39
CA ASP A 97 0.83 0.78 1.15
C ASP A 97 0.88 -0.70 0.75
N MET A 98 0.38 -1.00 -0.44
CA MET A 98 0.43 -2.32 -1.06
C MET A 98 1.61 -2.46 -2.04
N ASN A 99 2.40 -1.40 -2.22
CA ASN A 99 3.64 -1.46 -2.98
C ASN A 99 4.80 -1.90 -2.08
N TYR A 100 5.87 -2.35 -2.68
CA TYR A 100 7.08 -2.83 -1.99
C TYR A 100 8.35 -2.09 -2.42
N ASP A 101 8.22 -0.95 -3.12
CA ASP A 101 9.36 -0.14 -3.55
C ASP A 101 9.98 0.71 -2.43
N GLY A 102 9.20 1.02 -1.40
CA GLY A 102 9.60 1.80 -0.23
C GLY A 102 9.70 3.30 -0.45
N TYR A 103 9.39 3.82 -1.65
CA TYR A 103 9.55 5.26 -1.94
C TYR A 103 8.67 6.15 -1.06
N ILE A 104 7.39 5.80 -0.90
CA ILE A 104 6.48 6.56 -0.03
C ILE A 104 6.93 6.49 1.42
N LYS A 105 7.35 5.31 1.90
CA LYS A 105 7.88 5.10 3.25
C LYS A 105 9.03 6.06 3.59
N ASP A 106 9.95 6.24 2.64
CA ASP A 106 11.16 7.05 2.85
C ASP A 106 10.89 8.57 2.80
N ASN A 107 9.76 8.99 2.24
CA ASN A 107 9.46 10.41 1.96
C ASN A 107 8.19 10.91 2.67
N ILE A 108 7.51 10.07 3.43
CA ILE A 108 6.30 10.44 4.17
C ILE A 108 6.67 11.12 5.50
N SER A 109 5.80 12.04 5.97
CA SER A 109 5.97 12.68 7.27
C SER A 109 5.79 11.68 8.43
N GLU A 110 6.59 11.83 9.50
CA GLU A 110 6.50 11.01 10.72
C GLU A 110 5.14 11.14 11.44
N ASP A 111 4.39 12.20 11.19
CA ASP A 111 3.06 12.41 11.76
C ASP A 111 1.99 11.49 11.16
N ILE A 112 2.28 10.84 10.03
CA ILE A 112 1.37 9.95 9.33
C ILE A 112 1.72 8.49 9.71
N GLN A 113 0.74 7.77 10.21
CA GLN A 113 0.88 6.33 10.42
C GLN A 113 1.06 5.61 9.08
N TYR A 114 2.16 4.89 8.92
CA TYR A 114 2.44 4.11 7.71
C TYR A 114 2.35 2.61 7.99
N ILE A 115 1.54 1.91 7.17
CA ILE A 115 1.33 0.46 7.25
C ILE A 115 1.70 -0.14 5.90
N GLN A 116 2.76 -0.94 5.87
CA GLN A 116 3.22 -1.61 4.66
C GLN A 116 2.71 -3.05 4.63
N LEU A 117 1.74 -3.32 3.72
CA LEU A 117 1.08 -4.63 3.69
C LEU A 117 1.89 -5.71 2.99
N LYS A 118 2.68 -5.33 1.99
CA LYS A 118 3.43 -6.29 1.15
C LYS A 118 4.95 -6.28 1.41
N GLY A 119 5.38 -5.73 2.55
CA GLY A 119 6.80 -5.63 2.88
C GLY A 119 7.57 -4.65 2.00
N ASP A 120 8.88 -4.58 2.17
CA ASP A 120 9.80 -3.73 1.41
C ASP A 120 10.83 -4.61 0.71
N ARG A 121 10.99 -4.44 -0.60
CA ARG A 121 11.98 -5.21 -1.39
C ARG A 121 13.41 -5.02 -0.91
N ARG A 122 13.68 -3.94 -0.18
CA ARG A 122 14.99 -3.62 0.38
C ARG A 122 15.19 -4.20 1.77
N GLU A 123 14.21 -4.92 2.29
CA GLU A 123 14.23 -5.47 3.64
C GLU A 123 14.19 -7.00 3.62
N LEU A 124 15.01 -7.57 4.46
CA LEU A 124 15.05 -8.99 4.73
C LEU A 124 14.81 -9.20 6.23
N PHE A 125 14.16 -10.28 6.60
CA PHE A 125 14.01 -10.65 8.01
C PHE A 125 14.74 -11.95 8.32
N CYS A 126 15.28 -12.04 9.51
CA CYS A 126 15.90 -13.25 10.00
C CYS A 126 14.84 -14.22 10.51
N THR A 127 14.83 -15.44 9.96
CA THR A 127 13.86 -16.48 10.35
C THR A 127 14.04 -17.01 11.77
N LYS A 128 15.16 -16.69 12.43
CA LYS A 128 15.50 -17.18 13.77
C LYS A 128 15.27 -16.14 14.86
N CYS A 129 15.73 -14.92 14.67
CA CYS A 129 15.57 -13.84 15.65
C CYS A 129 14.46 -12.84 15.31
N GLY A 130 13.92 -12.86 14.08
CA GLY A 130 12.86 -11.95 13.63
C GLY A 130 13.35 -10.55 13.28
N GLU A 131 14.64 -10.25 13.44
CA GLU A 131 15.18 -8.93 13.14
C GLU A 131 15.09 -8.63 11.65
N ILE A 132 14.70 -7.39 11.32
CA ILE A 132 14.64 -6.88 9.95
C ILE A 132 15.95 -6.14 9.67
N VAL A 133 16.58 -6.48 8.55
CA VAL A 133 17.80 -5.85 8.08
C VAL A 133 17.57 -5.22 6.71
N SER A 134 18.00 -3.97 6.58
CA SER A 134 17.93 -3.28 5.30
C SER A 134 19.03 -3.75 4.36
N TYR A 135 18.65 -4.03 3.13
CA TYR A 135 19.58 -4.40 2.08
C TYR A 135 20.17 -3.15 1.43
N THR A 136 21.40 -2.81 1.79
CA THR A 136 22.11 -1.63 1.25
C THR A 136 23.43 -1.95 0.56
N LYS A 137 23.91 -3.20 0.63
CA LYS A 137 25.19 -3.62 0.06
C LYS A 137 25.00 -4.42 -1.23
N GLU A 138 25.98 -4.35 -2.12
CA GLU A 138 26.11 -5.29 -3.24
C GLU A 138 26.31 -6.70 -2.68
N ILE A 139 25.27 -7.52 -2.75
CA ILE A 139 25.35 -8.93 -2.35
C ILE A 139 25.57 -9.74 -3.61
N SER A 140 26.61 -10.55 -3.61
CA SER A 140 26.82 -11.56 -4.66
C SER A 140 25.68 -12.57 -4.62
N GLY A 141 24.93 -12.72 -5.73
CA GLY A 141 23.79 -13.67 -5.83
C GLY A 141 24.18 -15.14 -5.76
N GLU A 142 25.45 -15.46 -5.49
CA GLU A 142 25.98 -16.81 -5.45
C GLU A 142 25.97 -17.43 -4.05
N LYS A 143 25.62 -16.64 -3.00
CA LYS A 143 25.69 -17.09 -1.60
C LYS A 143 24.33 -17.11 -0.93
N VAL A 144 24.06 -18.15 -0.17
CA VAL A 144 22.91 -18.17 0.74
C VAL A 144 23.14 -17.19 1.88
N LEU A 145 22.29 -16.16 1.98
CA LEU A 145 22.46 -15.11 2.97
C LEU A 145 21.95 -15.57 4.34
N THR A 146 22.75 -15.26 5.35
CA THR A 146 22.33 -15.33 6.78
C THR A 146 22.32 -13.93 7.36
N HIS A 147 21.71 -13.78 8.54
CA HIS A 147 21.72 -12.50 9.24
C HIS A 147 23.17 -12.00 9.49
N ASN A 148 24.10 -12.89 9.79
CA ASN A 148 25.51 -12.53 10.01
C ASN A 148 26.22 -12.01 8.75
N ASP A 149 25.75 -12.37 7.56
CA ASP A 149 26.33 -11.87 6.30
C ASP A 149 26.01 -10.39 6.08
N LEU A 150 24.92 -9.88 6.65
CA LEU A 150 24.45 -8.49 6.51
C LEU A 150 24.68 -7.64 7.77
N ASN A 151 24.68 -8.27 8.93
CA ASN A 151 24.91 -7.63 10.22
C ASN A 151 25.91 -8.46 11.04
N GLU A 152 27.16 -8.03 11.07
CA GLU A 152 28.25 -8.70 11.79
C GLU A 152 28.02 -8.75 13.32
N GLU A 153 27.14 -7.90 13.85
CA GLU A 153 26.83 -7.88 15.28
C GLU A 153 25.83 -9.00 15.67
N CYS A 154 25.10 -9.54 14.73
CA CYS A 154 24.14 -10.60 15.00
C CYS A 154 24.80 -11.97 14.97
N GLN A 155 24.80 -12.65 16.11
CA GLN A 155 25.34 -14.00 16.24
C GLN A 155 24.32 -15.12 16.03
N CYS A 156 23.13 -14.79 15.57
CA CYS A 156 22.06 -15.79 15.51
C CYS A 156 22.23 -16.83 14.41
N ALA A 157 23.02 -16.55 13.36
CA ALA A 157 23.19 -17.40 12.17
C ALA A 157 21.84 -17.90 11.60
N GLY A 158 20.79 -17.09 11.70
CA GLY A 158 19.48 -17.37 11.13
C GLY A 158 19.50 -17.09 9.62
N ARG A 159 18.66 -17.84 8.88
CA ARG A 159 18.48 -17.58 7.45
C ARG A 159 17.70 -16.29 7.23
N LEU A 160 18.11 -15.49 6.25
CA LEU A 160 17.38 -14.35 5.80
C LEU A 160 16.28 -14.76 4.82
N GLN A 161 15.18 -14.04 4.86
CA GLN A 161 14.05 -14.19 3.97
C GLN A 161 13.57 -12.79 3.58
N PRO A 162 13.14 -12.56 2.31
CA PRO A 162 12.52 -11.31 1.93
C PRO A 162 11.31 -10.96 2.81
N THR A 163 11.12 -9.67 3.10
CA THR A 163 9.88 -9.21 3.74
C THR A 163 8.71 -9.19 2.75
N VAL A 164 9.00 -9.09 1.44
CA VAL A 164 7.99 -9.21 0.38
C VAL A 164 7.40 -10.62 0.40
N PRO A 165 6.07 -10.77 0.45
CA PRO A 165 5.44 -12.08 0.51
C PRO A 165 5.69 -12.89 -0.77
N PHE A 166 5.87 -14.20 -0.63
CA PHE A 166 5.84 -15.11 -1.76
C PHE A 166 4.46 -15.15 -2.42
N TYR A 167 4.41 -15.51 -3.70
CA TYR A 167 3.14 -15.72 -4.39
C TYR A 167 2.24 -16.69 -3.62
N GLY A 168 0.95 -16.32 -3.53
CA GLY A 168 -0.05 -17.08 -2.77
C GLY A 168 0.06 -16.97 -1.25
N SER A 169 1.01 -16.21 -0.72
CA SER A 169 1.07 -15.93 0.71
C SER A 169 -0.03 -14.97 1.13
N LYS A 170 -0.66 -15.27 2.26
CA LYS A 170 -1.66 -14.36 2.86
C LYS A 170 -0.95 -13.25 3.66
N ILE A 171 -1.59 -12.10 3.75
CA ILE A 171 -1.18 -11.04 4.69
C ILE A 171 -1.22 -11.60 6.11
N SER A 172 -0.24 -11.21 6.93
CA SER A 172 -0.21 -11.67 8.32
C SER A 172 -1.43 -11.14 9.10
N LYS A 173 -1.92 -11.94 10.06
CA LYS A 173 -3.04 -11.52 10.91
C LYS A 173 -2.76 -10.20 11.63
N GLN A 174 -1.51 -9.95 12.02
CA GLN A 174 -1.11 -8.71 12.67
C GLN A 174 -1.28 -7.50 11.74
N LEU A 175 -0.78 -7.57 10.50
CA LEU A 175 -0.94 -6.51 9.51
C LEU A 175 -2.40 -6.29 9.13
N TRP A 176 -3.18 -7.38 8.99
CA TRP A 176 -4.62 -7.30 8.77
C TRP A 176 -5.32 -6.56 9.90
N ASN A 177 -5.03 -6.89 11.15
CA ASN A 177 -5.61 -6.21 12.30
C ASN A 177 -5.25 -4.72 12.32
N GLN A 178 -3.99 -4.36 12.05
CA GLN A 178 -3.57 -2.95 11.97
C GLN A 178 -4.34 -2.18 10.89
N LEU A 179 -4.55 -2.79 9.72
CA LEU A 179 -5.36 -2.22 8.65
C LEU A 179 -6.80 -2.00 9.11
N VAL A 180 -7.44 -3.02 9.67
CA VAL A 180 -8.83 -2.95 10.15
C VAL A 180 -8.97 -1.90 11.25
N GLU A 181 -8.09 -1.88 12.25
CA GLU A 181 -8.09 -0.93 13.36
C GLU A 181 -7.82 0.52 12.94
N SER A 182 -7.19 0.75 11.78
CA SER A 182 -7.01 2.10 11.24
C SER A 182 -8.31 2.69 10.66
N ILE A 183 -9.24 1.83 10.23
CA ILE A 183 -10.48 2.21 9.55
C ILE A 183 -11.68 2.08 10.50
N PHE A 184 -11.71 1.04 11.33
CA PHE A 184 -12.84 0.67 12.18
C PHE A 184 -12.50 0.75 13.67
N ASP A 185 -13.48 1.13 14.46
CA ASP A 185 -13.49 0.89 15.90
C ASP A 185 -13.97 -0.54 16.15
N VAL A 186 -13.04 -1.40 16.53
CA VAL A 186 -13.28 -2.83 16.76
C VAL A 186 -13.64 -3.16 18.21
N SER A 187 -13.92 -2.16 19.05
CA SER A 187 -14.36 -2.36 20.43
C SER A 187 -15.66 -3.16 20.54
N ASN A 188 -16.51 -3.09 19.50
CA ASN A 188 -17.67 -3.95 19.32
C ASN A 188 -17.58 -4.69 17.97
N PRO A 189 -17.01 -5.92 17.92
CA PRO A 189 -16.82 -6.67 16.68
C PRO A 189 -18.11 -7.02 15.93
N GLU A 190 -19.25 -7.13 16.63
CA GLU A 190 -20.55 -7.45 16.01
C GLU A 190 -21.13 -6.23 15.25
N ASN A 191 -20.73 -5.02 15.61
CA ASN A 191 -21.20 -3.79 14.97
C ASN A 191 -20.04 -2.76 14.92
N PRO A 192 -19.02 -2.97 14.06
CA PRO A 192 -17.89 -2.07 13.98
C PRO A 192 -18.32 -0.71 13.44
N LYS A 193 -17.88 0.35 14.12
CA LYS A 193 -18.12 1.74 13.69
C LYS A 193 -16.92 2.23 12.88
N LEU A 194 -17.18 3.14 11.94
CA LEU A 194 -16.12 3.79 11.21
C LEU A 194 -15.37 4.77 12.13
N LYS A 195 -14.05 4.66 12.12
CA LYS A 195 -13.14 5.50 12.87
C LYS A 195 -12.63 6.66 12.02
N THR A 196 -12.54 6.44 10.71
CA THR A 196 -12.14 7.46 9.73
C THR A 196 -13.36 8.11 9.07
N HIS A 197 -13.25 9.39 8.74
CA HIS A 197 -14.27 10.11 7.97
C HIS A 197 -14.04 10.04 6.45
N ALA A 198 -12.89 9.56 6.00
CA ALA A 198 -12.63 9.34 4.58
C ALA A 198 -11.71 8.13 4.34
N LEU A 199 -12.13 7.29 3.41
CA LEU A 199 -11.30 6.24 2.82
C LEU A 199 -10.98 6.64 1.38
N ILE A 200 -9.69 6.78 1.07
CA ILE A 200 -9.19 7.20 -0.25
C ILE A 200 -8.42 6.03 -0.85
N LEU A 201 -8.88 5.52 -1.97
CA LEU A 201 -8.29 4.41 -2.70
C LEU A 201 -7.57 4.96 -3.94
N ILE A 202 -6.28 4.68 -4.07
CA ILE A 202 -5.44 5.23 -5.15
C ILE A 202 -4.72 4.09 -5.87
N GLY A 203 -4.94 3.97 -7.17
CA GLY A 203 -4.26 2.99 -8.01
C GLY A 203 -4.58 1.53 -7.63
N ILE A 204 -5.81 1.29 -7.14
CA ILE A 204 -6.26 -0.03 -6.68
C ILE A 204 -7.06 -0.71 -7.77
N ASP A 205 -6.73 -1.97 -8.02
CA ASP A 205 -7.58 -2.92 -8.73
C ASP A 205 -8.28 -3.83 -7.71
N LEU A 206 -9.63 -3.88 -7.75
CA LEU A 206 -10.44 -4.71 -6.86
C LEU A 206 -10.38 -6.22 -7.18
N THR A 207 -9.50 -6.65 -8.06
CA THR A 207 -9.24 -8.08 -8.28
C THR A 207 -8.57 -8.76 -7.08
N GLU A 208 -8.10 -7.99 -6.11
CA GLU A 208 -7.58 -8.53 -4.84
C GLU A 208 -8.73 -8.73 -3.84
N ASP A 209 -9.10 -9.98 -3.55
CA ASP A 209 -10.21 -10.39 -2.68
C ASP A 209 -10.22 -9.64 -1.34
N ILE A 210 -9.05 -9.41 -0.76
CA ILE A 210 -8.90 -8.77 0.55
C ILE A 210 -9.38 -7.31 0.57
N LEU A 211 -9.19 -6.59 -0.53
CA LEU A 211 -9.64 -5.20 -0.66
C LEU A 211 -11.14 -5.12 -0.93
N SER A 212 -11.67 -6.05 -1.69
CA SER A 212 -13.13 -6.15 -1.93
C SER A 212 -13.87 -6.33 -0.61
N GLU A 213 -13.43 -7.27 0.23
CA GLU A 213 -14.03 -7.54 1.54
C GLU A 213 -13.96 -6.33 2.48
N LEU A 214 -12.80 -5.63 2.49
CA LEU A 214 -12.61 -4.41 3.28
C LEU A 214 -13.55 -3.28 2.84
N VAL A 215 -13.66 -3.05 1.53
CA VAL A 215 -14.49 -1.99 0.96
C VAL A 215 -15.99 -2.28 1.19
N GLU A 216 -16.42 -3.52 1.01
CA GLU A 216 -17.79 -3.94 1.33
C GLU A 216 -18.12 -3.69 2.80
N SER A 217 -17.20 -4.03 3.71
CA SER A 217 -17.35 -3.76 5.15
C SER A 217 -17.42 -2.27 5.45
N TYR A 218 -16.60 -1.44 4.79
CA TYR A 218 -16.66 0.01 4.91
C TYR A 218 -17.99 0.58 4.42
N GLN A 219 -18.46 0.14 3.27
CA GLN A 219 -19.74 0.56 2.71
C GLN A 219 -20.92 0.16 3.60
N ALA A 220 -20.92 -1.06 4.14
CA ALA A 220 -21.94 -1.53 5.07
C ALA A 220 -21.97 -0.70 6.36
N ALA A 221 -20.79 -0.39 6.93
CA ALA A 221 -20.68 0.38 8.16
C ALA A 221 -21.10 1.86 8.01
N ARG A 222 -20.83 2.48 6.85
CA ARG A 222 -21.25 3.87 6.59
C ARG A 222 -22.74 4.00 6.30
N GLY A 223 -23.40 2.96 5.79
CA GLY A 223 -24.83 2.95 5.47
C GLY A 223 -25.22 4.11 4.53
N ASN A 224 -26.21 4.93 4.95
CA ASN A 224 -26.67 6.11 4.18
C ASN A 224 -25.93 7.41 4.58
N ASN A 225 -24.92 7.36 5.43
CA ASN A 225 -24.20 8.55 5.92
C ASN A 225 -23.00 8.92 5.02
N ASN A 226 -23.19 8.91 3.71
CA ASN A 226 -22.14 9.09 2.71
C ASN A 226 -21.38 10.43 2.84
N LEU A 227 -22.03 11.50 3.29
CA LEU A 227 -21.37 12.80 3.49
C LEU A 227 -20.54 12.87 4.78
N GLN A 228 -20.78 11.95 5.74
CA GLN A 228 -20.01 11.88 6.98
C GLN A 228 -18.81 10.95 6.85
N HIS A 229 -18.92 9.89 6.03
CA HIS A 229 -17.87 8.91 5.78
C HIS A 229 -17.69 8.75 4.27
N LEU A 230 -16.72 9.44 3.73
CA LEU A 230 -16.46 9.53 2.28
C LEU A 230 -15.71 8.30 1.77
N LEU A 231 -16.05 7.85 0.57
CA LEU A 231 -15.24 6.92 -0.21
C LEU A 231 -14.79 7.62 -1.49
N ILE A 232 -13.49 7.81 -1.64
CA ILE A 232 -12.87 8.46 -2.81
C ILE A 232 -12.04 7.40 -3.53
N ALA A 233 -12.20 7.30 -4.84
CA ALA A 233 -11.45 6.33 -5.66
C ALA A 233 -10.77 7.03 -6.84
N ILE A 234 -9.45 6.91 -6.90
CA ILE A 234 -8.61 7.36 -8.00
C ILE A 234 -7.98 6.10 -8.59
N THR A 235 -8.53 5.65 -9.71
CA THR A 235 -8.06 4.45 -10.42
C THR A 235 -7.65 4.83 -11.83
N TYR A 236 -6.85 4.00 -12.46
CA TYR A 236 -6.48 4.26 -13.84
C TYR A 236 -7.16 3.25 -14.75
N ASN A 237 -7.86 3.75 -15.80
CA ASN A 237 -8.53 2.93 -16.80
C ASN A 237 -9.43 1.81 -16.24
N SER A 238 -9.92 1.92 -15.00
CA SER A 238 -10.79 0.92 -14.38
C SER A 238 -12.15 1.49 -13.97
N PRO A 239 -13.03 1.84 -14.94
CA PRO A 239 -14.36 2.36 -14.64
C PRO A 239 -15.25 1.35 -13.89
N GLN A 240 -15.03 0.05 -14.10
CA GLN A 240 -15.74 -1.00 -13.38
C GLN A 240 -15.43 -0.93 -11.87
N THR A 241 -14.18 -0.70 -11.49
CA THR A 241 -13.77 -0.52 -10.10
C THR A 241 -14.53 0.64 -9.45
N ILE A 242 -14.65 1.80 -10.11
CA ILE A 242 -15.40 2.94 -9.56
C ILE A 242 -16.87 2.62 -9.40
N GLN A 243 -17.49 1.92 -10.35
CA GLN A 243 -18.90 1.50 -10.26
C GLN A 243 -19.12 0.53 -9.09
N LEU A 244 -18.24 -0.46 -8.91
CA LEU A 244 -18.33 -1.42 -7.82
C LEU A 244 -18.14 -0.74 -6.45
N LEU A 245 -17.24 0.24 -6.38
CA LEU A 245 -16.97 1.00 -5.17
C LEU A 245 -18.13 1.90 -4.74
N ASN A 246 -19.01 2.30 -5.67
CA ASN A 246 -20.05 3.32 -5.39
C ASN A 246 -19.48 4.53 -4.62
N ALA A 247 -18.33 5.03 -5.09
CA ALA A 247 -17.61 6.13 -4.46
C ALA A 247 -18.33 7.47 -4.66
N GLU A 248 -18.27 8.37 -3.68
CA GLU A 248 -18.81 9.73 -3.81
C GLU A 248 -18.03 10.55 -4.82
N PHE A 249 -16.73 10.30 -4.90
CA PHE A 249 -15.85 10.85 -5.93
C PHE A 249 -15.04 9.72 -6.55
N GLY A 250 -15.12 9.58 -7.86
CA GLY A 250 -14.36 8.57 -8.60
C GLY A 250 -13.82 9.14 -9.90
N THR A 251 -12.58 8.83 -10.22
CA THR A 251 -11.93 9.21 -11.48
C THR A 251 -11.08 8.06 -12.03
N THR A 252 -11.07 7.94 -13.36
CA THR A 252 -10.21 7.00 -14.10
C THR A 252 -9.14 7.72 -14.92
N ASP A 253 -8.97 9.02 -14.70
CA ASP A 253 -7.91 9.82 -15.31
C ASP A 253 -6.52 9.38 -14.82
N GLU A 254 -5.47 10.00 -15.37
CA GLU A 254 -4.11 9.82 -14.87
C GLU A 254 -4.04 10.14 -13.37
N ILE A 255 -3.38 9.30 -12.62
CA ILE A 255 -3.38 9.35 -11.15
C ILE A 255 -2.77 10.66 -10.65
N ASP A 256 -1.62 11.09 -11.19
CA ASP A 256 -0.96 12.35 -10.84
C ASP A 256 -1.86 13.57 -11.03
N LYS A 257 -2.54 13.66 -12.18
CA LYS A 257 -3.47 14.75 -12.47
C LYS A 257 -4.68 14.75 -11.54
N SER A 258 -5.19 13.58 -11.22
CA SER A 258 -6.33 13.41 -10.31
C SER A 258 -5.96 13.82 -8.89
N LEU A 259 -4.77 13.48 -8.42
CA LEU A 259 -4.24 13.88 -7.13
C LEU A 259 -3.98 15.39 -7.05
N GLN A 260 -3.45 15.99 -8.12
CA GLN A 260 -3.27 17.44 -8.21
C GLN A 260 -4.61 18.18 -8.13
N ARG A 261 -5.63 17.74 -8.88
CA ARG A 261 -6.98 18.33 -8.81
C ARG A 261 -7.59 18.22 -7.41
N LEU A 262 -7.45 17.06 -6.74
CA LEU A 262 -7.93 16.90 -5.37
C LEU A 262 -7.21 17.86 -4.41
N LYS A 263 -5.90 18.01 -4.53
CA LYS A 263 -5.10 18.95 -3.74
C LYS A 263 -5.49 20.40 -3.98
N GLU A 264 -5.70 20.82 -5.23
CA GLU A 264 -6.15 22.16 -5.58
C GLU A 264 -7.53 22.45 -4.99
N PHE A 265 -8.47 21.52 -5.16
CA PHE A 265 -9.80 21.60 -4.58
C PHE A 265 -9.78 21.80 -3.06
N LEU A 266 -8.85 21.19 -2.34
CA LEU A 266 -8.69 21.36 -0.90
C LEU A 266 -8.12 22.73 -0.49
N LYS A 267 -7.43 23.44 -1.41
CA LYS A 267 -6.83 24.75 -1.14
C LYS A 267 -7.78 25.93 -1.38
N GLU A 268 -8.70 25.81 -2.34
CA GLU A 268 -9.71 26.84 -2.65
C GLU A 268 -10.71 27.00 -1.51
#